data_af4aced99f93e249eeb3bbd8307c6f96
#
_entry.id   af4aced99f93e249eeb3bbd8307c6f96
#
_cell.length_a   1.000
_cell.length_b   1.000
_cell.length_c   1.000
_cell.angle_alpha   90.00
_cell.angle_beta   90.00
_cell.angle_gamma   90.00
#
_symmetry.space_group_name_H-M   'P 1'
#
loop_
_entity.id
_entity.type
_entity.pdbx_description
1 polymer ?
#
loop_
_entity_poly.entity_id
_entity_poly.type
_entity_poly.pdbx_seq_one_letter_code
_entity_poly.pdbx_strand_id
1 'polypeptide(L)'
;MKHISILGSTGSIGTQTLDVVRSNADLMVDALAAANNIDLLEKQIREFKPKLACVWDEKKAKELAIKVKDLPVTVVSGMDGLISCATEKSTEIVVTAVVGMIGIKPTIEAIKAGKDIAIANKETLVTAGHIIMPLVQEYGVRLLPVDSEHSAIFQAINGEDGNSVSRIILTASGGPFRGRKRNELENIQVEDALKHPNWSMGRKITIDSSTMVNKGLE
;
A
#
# COMPACT_ATOMS: atom_id res chain seq x y z
N MET A 1 -7.95 13.81 15.97
CA MET A 1 -7.84 12.36 15.69
C MET A 1 -8.09 12.20 14.20
N LYS A 2 -7.18 11.57 13.46
CA LYS A 2 -7.30 11.34 12.02
C LYS A 2 -7.80 9.94 11.73
N HIS A 3 -8.70 9.85 10.80
CA HIS A 3 -9.38 8.63 10.40
C HIS A 3 -8.73 8.05 9.14
N ILE A 4 -8.34 6.79 9.18
CA ILE A 4 -7.66 6.12 8.08
C ILE A 4 -8.36 4.84 7.64
N SER A 5 -8.31 4.56 6.34
CA SER A 5 -8.65 3.27 5.74
C SER A 5 -7.39 2.62 5.18
N ILE A 6 -7.22 1.30 5.36
CA ILE A 6 -6.03 0.58 4.90
C ILE A 6 -6.44 -0.50 3.91
N LEU A 7 -6.12 -0.28 2.65
CA LEU A 7 -6.32 -1.25 1.57
C LEU A 7 -5.08 -2.16 1.49
N GLY A 8 -5.23 -3.42 1.88
CA GLY A 8 -4.12 -4.38 1.98
C GLY A 8 -3.52 -4.50 3.38
N SER A 9 -4.35 -4.41 4.43
CA SER A 9 -3.94 -4.38 5.85
C SER A 9 -3.15 -5.60 6.33
N THR A 10 -3.32 -6.75 5.68
CA THR A 10 -2.62 -7.99 6.02
C THR A 10 -1.29 -8.17 5.28
N GLY A 11 -0.94 -7.26 4.39
CA GLY A 11 0.35 -7.22 3.70
C GLY A 11 1.45 -6.56 4.55
N SER A 12 2.69 -6.57 4.03
CA SER A 12 3.86 -6.02 4.76
C SER A 12 3.67 -4.54 5.13
N ILE A 13 3.26 -3.69 4.18
CA ILE A 13 3.02 -2.27 4.44
C ILE A 13 1.79 -2.06 5.32
N GLY A 14 0.72 -2.84 5.09
CA GLY A 14 -0.50 -2.74 5.90
C GLY A 14 -0.28 -3.06 7.37
N THR A 15 0.50 -4.10 7.69
CA THR A 15 0.84 -4.45 9.08
C THR A 15 1.72 -3.38 9.72
N GLN A 16 2.72 -2.85 9.01
CA GLN A 16 3.55 -1.74 9.48
C GLN A 16 2.73 -0.45 9.69
N THR A 17 1.74 -0.18 8.82
CA THR A 17 0.80 0.93 9.03
C THR A 17 0.03 0.77 10.34
N LEU A 18 -0.42 -0.45 10.64
CA LEU A 18 -1.10 -0.72 11.92
C LEU A 18 -0.17 -0.60 13.13
N ASP A 19 1.14 -0.89 12.99
CA ASP A 19 2.13 -0.63 14.05
C ASP A 19 2.27 0.89 14.32
N VAL A 20 2.24 1.69 13.26
CA VAL A 20 2.20 3.17 13.40
C VAL A 20 0.93 3.61 14.12
N VAL A 21 -0.22 3.04 13.77
CA VAL A 21 -1.50 3.35 14.46
C VAL A 21 -1.42 3.00 15.96
N ARG A 22 -0.87 1.84 16.32
CA ARG A 22 -0.69 1.44 17.72
C ARG A 22 0.14 2.44 18.53
N SER A 23 1.12 3.05 17.86
CA SER A 23 2.04 4.01 18.50
C SER A 23 1.53 5.44 18.53
N ASN A 24 0.38 5.73 17.90
CA ASN A 24 -0.15 7.08 17.74
C ASN A 24 -1.64 7.15 18.11
N ALA A 25 -1.94 7.70 19.27
CA ALA A 25 -3.31 7.81 19.81
C ALA A 25 -4.22 8.77 19.01
N ASP A 26 -3.67 9.54 18.10
CA ASP A 26 -4.39 10.47 17.22
C ASP A 26 -4.82 9.84 15.87
N LEU A 27 -4.56 8.55 15.67
CA LEU A 27 -4.99 7.79 14.50
C LEU A 27 -6.10 6.79 14.86
N MET A 28 -7.12 6.70 14.00
CA MET A 28 -8.21 5.73 14.11
C MET A 28 -8.42 5.00 12.78
N VAL A 29 -8.62 3.68 12.86
CA VAL A 29 -8.89 2.84 11.69
C VAL A 29 -10.39 2.74 11.45
N ASP A 30 -10.86 3.25 10.31
CA ASP A 30 -12.27 3.14 9.90
C ASP A 30 -12.56 1.93 9.03
N ALA A 31 -11.61 1.56 8.15
CA ALA A 31 -11.80 0.41 7.28
C ALA A 31 -10.49 -0.36 7.06
N LEU A 32 -10.60 -1.68 6.93
CA LEU A 32 -9.53 -2.61 6.63
C LEU A 32 -9.89 -3.46 5.41
N ALA A 33 -8.94 -3.68 4.51
CA ALA A 33 -9.15 -4.59 3.39
C ALA A 33 -7.99 -5.59 3.25
N ALA A 34 -8.31 -6.84 2.93
CA ALA A 34 -7.36 -7.91 2.67
C ALA A 34 -7.76 -8.73 1.44
N ALA A 35 -6.81 -9.47 0.86
CA ALA A 35 -7.11 -10.38 -0.25
C ALA A 35 -7.86 -11.63 0.23
N ASN A 36 -7.20 -12.46 1.05
CA ASN A 36 -7.74 -13.75 1.49
C ASN A 36 -7.29 -14.19 2.89
N ASN A 37 -6.41 -13.42 3.55
CA ASN A 37 -5.91 -13.74 4.89
C ASN A 37 -6.91 -13.27 5.97
N ILE A 38 -8.00 -14.02 6.10
CA ILE A 38 -9.08 -13.67 7.04
C ILE A 38 -8.69 -13.87 8.50
N ASP A 39 -7.76 -14.76 8.82
CA ASP A 39 -7.36 -15.01 10.21
C ASP A 39 -6.56 -13.84 10.79
N LEU A 40 -5.69 -13.24 9.99
CA LEU A 40 -5.00 -12.00 10.39
C LEU A 40 -5.96 -10.82 10.37
N LEU A 41 -6.85 -10.73 9.36
CA LEU A 41 -7.83 -9.65 9.28
C LEU A 41 -8.81 -9.68 10.46
N GLU A 42 -9.25 -10.88 10.91
CA GLU A 42 -10.07 -11.02 12.12
C GLU A 42 -9.37 -10.44 13.36
N LYS A 43 -8.09 -10.75 13.55
CA LYS A 43 -7.29 -10.19 14.66
C LYS A 43 -7.22 -8.66 14.60
N GLN A 44 -6.98 -8.13 13.41
CA GLN A 44 -6.96 -6.67 13.17
C GLN A 44 -8.33 -6.03 13.45
N ILE A 45 -9.42 -6.67 13.02
CA ILE A 45 -10.78 -6.19 13.30
C ILE A 45 -11.06 -6.15 14.81
N ARG A 46 -10.70 -7.20 15.53
CA ARG A 46 -10.92 -7.25 17.00
C ARG A 46 -10.11 -6.19 17.74
N GLU A 47 -8.90 -5.90 17.26
CA GLU A 47 -8.01 -4.91 17.86
C GLU A 47 -8.43 -3.47 17.54
N PHE A 48 -8.61 -3.15 16.27
CA PHE A 48 -8.82 -1.76 15.80
C PHE A 48 -10.28 -1.37 15.68
N LYS A 49 -11.21 -2.33 15.72
CA LYS A 49 -12.66 -2.13 15.68
C LYS A 49 -13.12 -1.21 14.53
N PRO A 50 -12.72 -1.50 13.27
CA PRO A 50 -13.14 -0.71 12.13
C PRO A 50 -14.66 -0.83 11.91
N LYS A 51 -15.23 0.14 11.22
CA LYS A 51 -16.65 0.12 10.79
C LYS A 51 -16.86 -0.85 9.64
N LEU A 52 -15.86 -0.96 8.77
CA LEU A 52 -15.94 -1.71 7.51
C LEU A 52 -14.72 -2.63 7.34
N ALA A 53 -14.93 -3.84 6.88
CA ALA A 53 -13.87 -4.77 6.51
C ALA A 53 -14.16 -5.39 5.13
N CYS A 54 -13.18 -5.38 4.23
CA CYS A 54 -13.29 -5.98 2.91
C CYS A 54 -12.38 -7.19 2.78
N VAL A 55 -12.92 -8.27 2.24
CA VAL A 55 -12.14 -9.40 1.75
C VAL A 55 -12.33 -9.51 0.26
N TRP A 56 -11.24 -9.55 -0.52
CA TRP A 56 -11.35 -9.66 -1.97
C TRP A 56 -12.06 -10.93 -2.42
N ASP A 57 -11.77 -12.06 -1.78
CA ASP A 57 -12.44 -13.33 -2.03
C ASP A 57 -13.82 -13.36 -1.36
N GLU A 58 -14.88 -13.52 -2.15
CA GLU A 58 -16.27 -13.51 -1.66
C GLU A 58 -16.58 -14.66 -0.69
N LYS A 59 -15.98 -15.84 -0.91
CA LYS A 59 -16.20 -16.98 -0.01
C LYS A 59 -15.55 -16.71 1.34
N LYS A 60 -14.34 -16.19 1.33
CA LYS A 60 -13.62 -15.78 2.54
C LYS A 60 -14.30 -14.61 3.26
N ALA A 61 -14.95 -13.71 2.53
CA ALA A 61 -15.76 -12.64 3.15
C ALA A 61 -16.92 -13.22 3.97
N LYS A 62 -17.64 -14.22 3.42
CA LYS A 62 -18.71 -14.93 4.15
C LYS A 62 -18.20 -15.66 5.38
N GLU A 63 -17.03 -16.32 5.28
CA GLU A 63 -16.36 -16.96 6.42
C GLU A 63 -16.01 -15.93 7.50
N LEU A 64 -15.42 -14.80 7.11
CA LEU A 64 -15.06 -13.72 8.04
C LEU A 64 -16.29 -13.14 8.72
N ALA A 65 -17.36 -12.89 7.99
CA ALA A 65 -18.61 -12.34 8.55
C ALA A 65 -19.16 -13.22 9.68
N ILE A 66 -19.01 -14.55 9.56
CA ILE A 66 -19.40 -15.49 10.63
C ILE A 66 -18.45 -15.35 11.84
N LYS A 67 -17.15 -15.23 11.59
CA LYS A 67 -16.13 -15.11 12.66
C LYS A 67 -16.27 -13.83 13.50
N VAL A 68 -16.71 -12.74 12.88
CA VAL A 68 -16.82 -11.40 13.53
C VAL A 68 -18.26 -10.97 13.82
N LYS A 69 -19.22 -11.89 13.80
CA LYS A 69 -20.65 -11.60 14.03
C LYS A 69 -20.95 -10.97 15.39
N ASP A 70 -20.03 -11.09 16.33
CA ASP A 70 -20.08 -10.50 17.66
C ASP A 70 -19.61 -9.03 17.71
N LEU A 71 -19.12 -8.49 16.58
CA LEU A 71 -18.59 -7.14 16.46
C LEU A 71 -19.48 -6.27 15.56
N PRO A 72 -19.55 -4.96 15.81
CA PRO A 72 -20.31 -4.02 14.98
C PRO A 72 -19.54 -3.61 13.71
N VAL A 73 -19.05 -4.60 12.94
CA VAL A 73 -18.31 -4.40 11.70
C VAL A 73 -19.12 -4.92 10.52
N THR A 74 -19.19 -4.15 9.45
CA THR A 74 -19.79 -4.62 8.19
C THR A 74 -18.70 -5.28 7.34
N VAL A 75 -18.94 -6.53 6.91
CA VAL A 75 -18.03 -7.25 6.03
C VAL A 75 -18.55 -7.20 4.59
N VAL A 76 -17.68 -6.74 3.68
CA VAL A 76 -17.96 -6.59 2.24
C VAL A 76 -16.90 -7.34 1.42
N SER A 77 -17.10 -7.47 0.09
CA SER A 77 -16.18 -8.23 -0.75
C SER A 77 -15.97 -7.62 -2.13
N GLY A 78 -14.92 -8.07 -2.80
CA GLY A 78 -14.62 -7.74 -4.18
C GLY A 78 -14.25 -6.27 -4.40
N MET A 79 -14.37 -5.82 -5.65
CA MET A 79 -14.01 -4.45 -6.04
C MET A 79 -14.90 -3.40 -5.37
N ASP A 80 -16.21 -3.64 -5.33
CA ASP A 80 -17.16 -2.70 -4.72
C ASP A 80 -16.93 -2.57 -3.21
N GLY A 81 -16.58 -3.68 -2.55
CA GLY A 81 -16.18 -3.67 -1.16
C GLY A 81 -14.88 -2.89 -0.93
N LEU A 82 -13.89 -3.04 -1.82
CA LEU A 82 -12.63 -2.30 -1.75
C LEU A 82 -12.84 -0.80 -1.96
N ILE A 83 -13.71 -0.42 -2.90
CA ILE A 83 -14.12 0.97 -3.11
C ILE A 83 -14.85 1.50 -1.87
N SER A 84 -15.77 0.72 -1.30
CA SER A 84 -16.49 1.12 -0.08
C SER A 84 -15.53 1.42 1.08
N CYS A 85 -14.47 0.60 1.24
CA CYS A 85 -13.41 0.87 2.23
C CYS A 85 -12.63 2.15 1.90
N ALA A 86 -12.36 2.40 0.62
CA ALA A 86 -11.61 3.57 0.16
C ALA A 86 -12.41 4.88 0.29
N THR A 87 -13.73 4.79 0.21
CA THR A 87 -14.64 5.94 0.23
C THR A 87 -15.46 6.04 1.54
N GLU A 88 -15.09 5.28 2.58
CA GLU A 88 -15.78 5.34 3.87
C GLU A 88 -15.88 6.80 4.34
N LYS A 89 -17.08 7.18 4.80
CA LYS A 89 -17.45 8.58 4.98
C LYS A 89 -16.55 9.33 5.96
N SER A 90 -16.20 8.72 7.07
CA SER A 90 -15.36 9.34 8.12
C SER A 90 -13.86 9.29 7.82
N THR A 91 -13.43 8.44 6.89
CA THR A 91 -12.02 8.34 6.49
C THR A 91 -11.51 9.64 5.90
N GLU A 92 -10.36 10.08 6.35
CA GLU A 92 -9.64 11.25 5.82
C GLU A 92 -8.47 10.83 4.93
N ILE A 93 -7.78 9.74 5.28
CA ILE A 93 -6.60 9.24 4.56
C ILE A 93 -6.80 7.78 4.18
N VAL A 94 -6.55 7.47 2.93
CA VAL A 94 -6.57 6.09 2.42
C VAL A 94 -5.14 5.60 2.16
N VAL A 95 -4.72 4.57 2.90
CA VAL A 95 -3.43 3.90 2.66
C VAL A 95 -3.64 2.82 1.60
N THR A 96 -3.03 2.99 0.43
CA THR A 96 -3.14 2.04 -0.68
C THR A 96 -1.95 1.08 -0.67
N ALA A 97 -2.07 -0.03 0.06
CA ALA A 97 -1.03 -1.06 0.21
C ALA A 97 -1.38 -2.38 -0.50
N VAL A 98 -2.30 -2.35 -1.46
CA VAL A 98 -2.60 -3.48 -2.34
C VAL A 98 -1.52 -3.62 -3.43
N VAL A 99 -1.36 -4.81 -3.99
CA VAL A 99 -0.35 -5.11 -5.00
C VAL A 99 -0.95 -5.03 -6.41
N GLY A 100 -0.21 -4.48 -7.35
CA GLY A 100 -0.59 -4.43 -8.76
C GLY A 100 -1.70 -3.43 -9.08
N MET A 101 -2.34 -3.60 -10.24
CA MET A 101 -3.30 -2.62 -10.77
C MET A 101 -4.66 -2.57 -10.07
N ILE A 102 -4.93 -3.51 -9.15
CA ILE A 102 -6.20 -3.56 -8.41
C ILE A 102 -6.44 -2.30 -7.57
N GLY A 103 -5.38 -1.59 -7.20
CA GLY A 103 -5.43 -0.35 -6.44
C GLY A 103 -5.91 0.88 -7.23
N ILE A 104 -5.90 0.84 -8.58
CA ILE A 104 -6.19 2.02 -9.42
C ILE A 104 -7.60 2.54 -9.17
N LYS A 105 -8.61 1.68 -9.34
CA LYS A 105 -10.03 2.09 -9.22
C LYS A 105 -10.38 2.60 -7.82
N PRO A 106 -10.06 1.90 -6.72
CA PRO A 106 -10.33 2.43 -5.39
C PRO A 106 -9.55 3.71 -5.07
N THR A 107 -8.33 3.91 -5.60
CA THR A 107 -7.59 5.16 -5.45
C THR A 107 -8.30 6.31 -6.16
N ILE A 108 -8.78 6.11 -7.39
CA ILE A 108 -9.54 7.13 -8.13
C ILE A 108 -10.82 7.51 -7.36
N GLU A 109 -11.58 6.53 -6.89
CA GLU A 109 -12.83 6.81 -6.16
C GLU A 109 -12.56 7.47 -4.79
N ALA A 110 -11.46 7.12 -4.10
CA ALA A 110 -11.03 7.82 -2.89
C ALA A 110 -10.69 9.30 -3.15
N ILE A 111 -9.95 9.60 -4.23
CA ILE A 111 -9.62 10.97 -4.65
C ILE A 111 -10.91 11.76 -4.90
N LYS A 112 -11.85 11.21 -5.70
CA LYS A 112 -13.14 11.84 -5.99
C LYS A 112 -13.99 12.05 -4.73
N ALA A 113 -13.81 11.21 -3.71
CA ALA A 113 -14.45 11.37 -2.40
C ALA A 113 -13.71 12.35 -1.47
N GLY A 114 -12.70 13.08 -1.97
CA GLY A 114 -11.94 14.08 -1.23
C GLY A 114 -11.00 13.50 -0.17
N LYS A 115 -10.54 12.26 -0.35
CA LYS A 115 -9.63 11.62 0.61
C LYS A 115 -8.18 11.83 0.21
N ASP A 116 -7.32 12.15 1.18
CA ASP A 116 -5.87 12.10 1.01
C ASP A 116 -5.41 10.66 0.76
N ILE A 117 -4.41 10.48 -0.08
CA ILE A 117 -3.91 9.15 -0.45
C ILE A 117 -2.48 8.97 0.08
N ALA A 118 -2.29 8.02 0.98
CA ALA A 118 -0.97 7.52 1.37
C ALA A 118 -0.63 6.32 0.45
N ILE A 119 0.15 6.60 -0.61
CA ILE A 119 0.36 5.65 -1.70
C ILE A 119 1.60 4.79 -1.48
N ALA A 120 1.39 3.48 -1.26
CA ALA A 120 2.44 2.46 -1.28
C ALA A 120 2.46 1.67 -2.60
N ASN A 121 1.33 1.64 -3.30
CA ASN A 121 1.16 0.97 -4.60
C ASN A 121 1.66 1.89 -5.72
N LYS A 122 2.96 1.85 -6.01
CA LYS A 122 3.58 2.66 -7.07
C LYS A 122 3.14 2.24 -8.48
N GLU A 123 2.73 0.99 -8.67
CA GLU A 123 2.19 0.48 -9.93
C GLU A 123 0.96 1.28 -10.37
N THR A 124 0.20 1.82 -9.44
CA THR A 124 -0.93 2.72 -9.70
C THR A 124 -0.49 3.99 -10.44
N LEU A 125 0.62 4.60 -10.02
CA LEU A 125 1.15 5.80 -10.69
C LEU A 125 1.85 5.47 -12.01
N VAL A 126 2.58 4.36 -12.08
CA VAL A 126 3.23 3.90 -13.33
C VAL A 126 2.19 3.69 -14.42
N THR A 127 1.06 3.05 -14.08
CA THR A 127 0.03 2.67 -15.06
C THR A 127 -0.97 3.80 -15.32
N ALA A 128 -1.39 4.50 -14.29
CA ALA A 128 -2.50 5.45 -14.33
C ALA A 128 -2.14 6.86 -13.82
N GLY A 129 -0.86 7.20 -13.71
CA GLY A 129 -0.42 8.52 -13.22
C GLY A 129 -0.99 9.67 -14.04
N HIS A 130 -1.12 9.50 -15.36
CA HIS A 130 -1.74 10.48 -16.27
C HIS A 130 -3.24 10.73 -16.01
N ILE A 131 -3.91 9.82 -15.28
CA ILE A 131 -5.30 9.97 -14.82
C ILE A 131 -5.31 10.49 -13.37
N ILE A 132 -4.47 9.92 -12.51
CA ILE A 132 -4.49 10.18 -11.06
C ILE A 132 -4.00 11.60 -10.75
N MET A 133 -2.89 12.04 -11.37
CA MET A 133 -2.32 13.34 -11.04
C MET A 133 -3.26 14.52 -11.36
N PRO A 134 -3.96 14.57 -12.52
CA PRO A 134 -5.00 15.58 -12.75
C PRO A 134 -6.13 15.53 -11.72
N LEU A 135 -6.60 14.33 -11.34
CA LEU A 135 -7.66 14.21 -10.32
C LEU A 135 -7.19 14.71 -8.95
N VAL A 136 -5.96 14.41 -8.55
CA VAL A 136 -5.39 14.94 -7.30
C VAL A 136 -5.42 16.47 -7.27
N GLN A 137 -5.09 17.12 -8.40
CA GLN A 137 -5.16 18.57 -8.53
C GLN A 137 -6.60 19.10 -8.55
N GLU A 138 -7.48 18.46 -9.30
CA GLU A 138 -8.90 18.83 -9.43
C GLU A 138 -9.63 18.78 -8.08
N TYR A 139 -9.43 17.69 -7.33
CA TYR A 139 -10.11 17.48 -6.04
C TYR A 139 -9.34 18.09 -4.85
N GLY A 140 -8.15 18.65 -5.06
CA GLY A 140 -7.35 19.32 -4.03
C GLY A 140 -6.89 18.42 -2.90
N VAL A 141 -6.77 17.11 -3.16
CA VAL A 141 -6.32 16.12 -2.18
C VAL A 141 -4.79 15.99 -2.20
N ARG A 142 -4.21 15.45 -1.12
CA ARG A 142 -2.77 15.20 -1.05
C ARG A 142 -2.45 13.78 -1.45
N LEU A 143 -1.38 13.62 -2.24
CA LEU A 143 -0.78 12.34 -2.54
C LEU A 143 0.52 12.22 -1.72
N LEU A 144 0.52 11.35 -0.71
CA LEU A 144 1.60 11.17 0.26
C LEU A 144 2.36 9.88 -0.07
N PRO A 145 3.65 9.92 -0.37
CA PRO A 145 4.40 8.71 -0.69
C PRO A 145 4.68 7.87 0.56
N VAL A 146 4.42 6.57 0.46
CA VAL A 146 4.77 5.56 1.48
C VAL A 146 5.96 4.71 1.06
N ASP A 147 6.14 4.53 -0.26
CA ASP A 147 7.35 3.91 -0.82
C ASP A 147 8.61 4.61 -0.29
N SER A 148 9.63 3.83 0.07
CA SER A 148 10.79 4.35 0.82
C SER A 148 11.55 5.42 0.05
N GLU A 149 11.81 5.19 -1.21
CA GLU A 149 12.59 6.09 -2.07
C GLU A 149 11.79 7.35 -2.40
N HIS A 150 10.52 7.18 -2.74
CA HIS A 150 9.63 8.33 -2.99
C HIS A 150 9.45 9.17 -1.71
N SER A 151 9.30 8.53 -0.55
CA SER A 151 9.19 9.23 0.74
C SER A 151 10.48 9.97 1.10
N ALA A 152 11.64 9.37 0.86
CA ALA A 152 12.93 10.02 1.10
C ALA A 152 13.10 11.27 0.22
N ILE A 153 12.75 11.20 -1.06
CA ILE A 153 12.79 12.35 -1.98
C ILE A 153 11.80 13.41 -1.50
N PHE A 154 10.55 13.02 -1.19
CA PHE A 154 9.52 13.93 -0.69
C PHE A 154 9.98 14.69 0.56
N GLN A 155 10.59 14.00 1.52
CA GLN A 155 11.11 14.61 2.74
C GLN A 155 12.29 15.55 2.46
N ALA A 156 13.19 15.16 1.53
CA ALA A 156 14.37 15.94 1.18
C ALA A 156 14.04 17.28 0.50
N ILE A 157 12.94 17.33 -0.28
CA ILE A 157 12.51 18.54 -0.99
C ILE A 157 11.41 19.31 -0.24
N ASN A 158 10.96 18.82 0.90
CA ASN A 158 9.91 19.47 1.66
C ASN A 158 10.38 20.84 2.23
N GLY A 159 9.71 21.90 1.80
CA GLY A 159 10.08 23.27 2.18
C GLY A 159 11.12 23.94 1.28
N GLU A 160 11.65 23.21 0.29
CA GLU A 160 12.58 23.75 -0.69
C GLU A 160 11.85 24.35 -1.91
N ASP A 161 12.48 25.30 -2.56
CA ASP A 161 12.02 25.77 -3.88
C ASP A 161 12.31 24.68 -4.94
N GLY A 162 11.29 24.23 -5.65
CA GLY A 162 11.43 23.25 -6.73
C GLY A 162 12.47 23.62 -7.80
N ASN A 163 12.68 24.91 -8.03
CA ASN A 163 13.71 25.43 -8.97
C ASN A 163 15.14 25.24 -8.46
N SER A 164 15.34 25.00 -7.16
CA SER A 164 16.66 24.77 -6.56
C SER A 164 17.17 23.34 -6.75
N VAL A 165 16.31 22.41 -7.17
CA VAL A 165 16.66 20.99 -7.36
C VAL A 165 17.44 20.82 -8.66
N SER A 166 18.75 20.53 -8.57
CA SER A 166 19.59 20.32 -9.76
C SER A 166 19.50 18.88 -10.31
N ARG A 167 19.27 17.88 -9.47
CA ARG A 167 19.06 16.50 -9.86
C ARG A 167 18.45 15.67 -8.73
N ILE A 168 17.81 14.57 -9.10
CA ILE A 168 17.33 13.53 -8.18
C ILE A 168 18.24 12.30 -8.33
N ILE A 169 18.70 11.74 -7.20
CA ILE A 169 19.48 10.51 -7.16
C ILE A 169 18.62 9.43 -6.52
N LEU A 170 18.12 8.51 -7.34
CA LEU A 170 17.34 7.37 -6.88
C LEU A 170 18.31 6.27 -6.39
N THR A 171 18.21 5.92 -5.11
CA THR A 171 19.05 4.90 -4.49
C THR A 171 18.47 3.49 -4.66
N ALA A 172 19.33 2.48 -4.62
CA ALA A 172 18.92 1.07 -4.67
C ALA A 172 19.86 0.19 -3.85
N SER A 173 19.33 -0.88 -3.25
CA SER A 173 20.16 -1.91 -2.61
C SER A 173 21.02 -2.68 -3.63
N GLY A 174 20.49 -2.83 -4.86
CA GLY A 174 21.07 -3.63 -5.93
C GLY A 174 20.70 -5.12 -5.85
N GLY A 175 19.99 -5.54 -4.79
CA GLY A 175 19.53 -6.92 -4.61
C GLY A 175 20.66 -7.95 -4.44
N PRO A 176 20.34 -9.26 -4.47
CA PRO A 176 21.28 -10.35 -4.25
C PRO A 176 22.32 -10.53 -5.37
N PHE A 177 22.11 -9.92 -6.52
CA PHE A 177 22.98 -10.06 -7.69
C PHE A 177 23.90 -8.87 -7.90
N ARG A 178 23.89 -7.91 -6.98
CA ARG A 178 24.77 -6.73 -7.04
C ARG A 178 26.23 -7.15 -7.15
N GLY A 179 26.92 -6.60 -8.16
CA GLY A 179 28.35 -6.86 -8.43
C GLY A 179 28.64 -8.16 -9.18
N ARG A 180 27.65 -9.01 -9.44
CA ARG A 180 27.85 -10.22 -10.26
C ARG A 180 27.96 -9.88 -11.75
N LYS A 181 28.81 -10.63 -12.45
CA LYS A 181 28.94 -10.55 -13.90
C LYS A 181 27.87 -11.41 -14.59
N ARG A 182 27.62 -11.12 -15.88
CA ARG A 182 26.58 -11.81 -16.66
C ARG A 182 26.73 -13.34 -16.67
N ASN A 183 27.96 -13.84 -16.83
CA ASN A 183 28.25 -15.27 -16.81
C ASN A 183 27.98 -15.96 -15.46
N GLU A 184 27.97 -15.21 -14.38
CA GLU A 184 27.63 -15.70 -13.03
C GLU A 184 26.11 -15.75 -12.78
N LEU A 185 25.32 -15.24 -13.73
CA LEU A 185 23.85 -15.21 -13.65
C LEU A 185 23.17 -16.31 -14.46
N GLU A 186 23.92 -17.07 -15.27
CA GLU A 186 23.35 -18.06 -16.22
C GLU A 186 22.61 -19.22 -15.51
N ASN A 187 23.04 -19.58 -14.30
CA ASN A 187 22.51 -20.72 -13.57
C ASN A 187 21.76 -20.35 -12.27
N ILE A 188 21.34 -19.05 -12.11
CA ILE A 188 20.63 -18.63 -10.93
C ILE A 188 19.23 -19.29 -10.86
N GLN A 189 18.80 -19.59 -9.63
CA GLN A 189 17.51 -20.15 -9.34
C GLN A 189 16.60 -19.11 -8.67
N VAL A 190 15.30 -19.38 -8.61
CA VAL A 190 14.32 -18.49 -7.95
C VAL A 190 14.69 -18.23 -6.49
N GLU A 191 15.21 -19.26 -5.83
CA GLU A 191 15.64 -19.21 -4.43
C GLU A 191 16.78 -18.21 -4.22
N ASP A 192 17.66 -18.04 -5.21
CA ASP A 192 18.75 -17.05 -5.13
C ASP A 192 18.22 -15.62 -5.27
N ALA A 193 17.22 -15.42 -6.13
CA ALA A 193 16.54 -14.13 -6.27
C ALA A 193 15.75 -13.74 -5.02
N LEU A 194 15.32 -14.70 -4.22
CA LEU A 194 14.58 -14.47 -2.97
C LEU A 194 15.49 -14.21 -1.75
N LYS A 195 16.82 -14.33 -1.89
CA LYS A 195 17.80 -14.08 -0.81
C LYS A 195 18.27 -12.63 -0.83
N HIS A 196 17.43 -11.69 -0.36
CA HIS A 196 17.86 -10.30 -0.26
C HIS A 196 18.98 -10.16 0.79
N PRO A 197 20.12 -9.45 0.49
CA PRO A 197 21.28 -9.43 1.37
C PRO A 197 21.05 -8.72 2.71
N ASN A 198 20.11 -7.76 2.77
CA ASN A 198 19.97 -6.87 3.92
C ASN A 198 18.60 -7.02 4.63
N TRP A 199 17.53 -7.39 3.91
CA TRP A 199 16.17 -7.34 4.45
C TRP A 199 15.37 -8.60 4.18
N SER A 200 14.51 -8.96 5.15
CA SER A 200 13.44 -9.93 4.95
C SER A 200 12.18 -9.20 4.50
N MET A 201 11.76 -9.43 3.27
CA MET A 201 10.63 -8.74 2.64
C MET A 201 9.65 -9.75 2.02
N GLY A 202 8.50 -9.27 1.56
CA GLY A 202 7.56 -10.09 0.78
C GLY A 202 8.20 -10.60 -0.52
N ARG A 203 7.71 -11.74 -1.03
CA ARG A 203 8.28 -12.41 -2.23
C ARG A 203 8.32 -11.49 -3.46
N LYS A 204 7.24 -10.77 -3.73
CA LYS A 204 7.14 -9.87 -4.91
C LYS A 204 8.23 -8.79 -4.88
N ILE A 205 8.32 -8.02 -3.80
CA ILE A 205 9.31 -6.93 -3.69
C ILE A 205 10.75 -7.45 -3.68
N THR A 206 10.98 -8.65 -3.16
CA THR A 206 12.32 -9.28 -3.16
C THR A 206 12.75 -9.64 -4.59
N ILE A 207 11.86 -10.18 -5.41
CA ILE A 207 12.12 -10.43 -6.84
C ILE A 207 12.33 -9.13 -7.60
N ASP A 208 11.50 -8.12 -7.37
CA ASP A 208 11.64 -6.80 -8.00
C ASP A 208 12.99 -6.15 -7.67
N SER A 209 13.47 -6.32 -6.43
CA SER A 209 14.79 -5.86 -6.01
C SER A 209 15.90 -6.61 -6.74
N SER A 210 15.80 -7.94 -6.86
CA SER A 210 16.80 -8.78 -7.52
C SER A 210 16.97 -8.47 -9.01
N THR A 211 15.90 -8.06 -9.66
CA THR A 211 15.84 -7.72 -11.09
C THR A 211 16.02 -6.22 -11.37
N MET A 212 16.11 -5.39 -10.35
CA MET A 212 16.08 -3.92 -10.43
C MET A 212 14.76 -3.34 -10.96
N VAL A 213 13.72 -4.17 -11.15
CA VAL A 213 12.38 -3.70 -11.58
C VAL A 213 11.78 -2.75 -10.55
N ASN A 214 12.05 -2.96 -9.26
CA ASN A 214 11.61 -2.04 -8.22
C ASN A 214 12.05 -0.59 -8.51
N LYS A 215 13.30 -0.39 -8.89
CA LYS A 215 13.80 0.95 -9.27
C LYS A 215 13.25 1.43 -10.60
N GLY A 216 13.02 0.52 -11.53
CA GLY A 216 12.36 0.85 -12.81
C GLY A 216 10.92 1.34 -12.65
N LEU A 217 10.20 0.86 -11.63
CA LEU A 217 8.85 1.31 -11.32
C LEU A 217 8.85 2.69 -10.60
N GLU A 218 9.88 2.98 -9.80
CA GLU A 218 10.07 4.26 -9.09
C GLU A 218 10.53 5.36 -10.05
#